data_79020b244a7fecb5d2c1aeae36931488
#
_entry.id   79020b244a7fecb5d2c1aeae36931488
#
_cell.length_a   1.000
_cell.length_b   1.000
_cell.length_c   1.000
_cell.angle_alpha   90.00
_cell.angle_beta   90.00
_cell.angle_gamma   90.00
#
_symmetry.space_group_name_H-M   'P 1'
#
loop_
_entity.id
_entity.type
_entity.pdbx_description
1 polymer ?
#
loop_
_entity_poly.entity_id
_entity_poly.type
_entity_poly.pdbx_seq_one_letter_code
_entity_poly.pdbx_strand_id
1 'polypeptide(L)'
;MITYIEELSDEEKEQLTGIIRTLLAQTFLLERKYDKKGSRFVFNKEYRICCRHLEFLQEYFQVAGMELKENTPTGVIYLVGEDAQALRLTKLATIYLLLLKLIYDEQMSQASTSVNIYTTLGELNERMGSFRLLKERPSPTEVRRTLTLLKKYQIIEILDALDELESESRLIIYPSISMVLFGDRVQELLQSFEEESDGNEDEPAAI
;
A
#
# COMPACT_ATOMS: atom_id res chain seq x y z
N MET A 1 -10.75 -26.79 11.97
CA MET A 1 -10.18 -26.54 10.63
C MET A 1 -10.54 -27.59 9.60
N ILE A 2 -10.15 -28.87 9.72
CA ILE A 2 -10.42 -29.90 8.72
C ILE A 2 -11.91 -30.12 8.51
N THR A 3 -12.68 -30.29 9.57
CA THR A 3 -14.15 -30.47 9.51
C THR A 3 -14.84 -29.31 8.79
N TYR A 4 -14.39 -28.07 9.02
CA TYR A 4 -14.92 -26.88 8.35
C TYR A 4 -14.76 -26.96 6.82
N ILE A 5 -13.58 -27.38 6.33
CA ILE A 5 -13.32 -27.51 4.89
C ILE A 5 -14.20 -28.61 4.27
N GLU A 6 -14.45 -29.70 4.99
CA GLU A 6 -15.29 -30.81 4.50
C GLU A 6 -16.76 -30.40 4.29
N GLU A 7 -17.26 -29.45 5.07
CA GLU A 7 -18.62 -28.91 4.97
C GLU A 7 -18.82 -27.90 3.84
N LEU A 8 -17.73 -27.36 3.27
CA LEU A 8 -17.80 -26.37 2.19
C LEU A 8 -18.05 -27.03 0.83
N SER A 9 -18.81 -26.34 -0.01
CA SER A 9 -18.96 -26.69 -1.42
C SER A 9 -17.63 -26.51 -2.18
N ASP A 10 -17.50 -27.13 -3.33
CA ASP A 10 -16.30 -27.02 -4.17
C ASP A 10 -16.07 -25.58 -4.64
N GLU A 11 -17.16 -24.82 -4.91
CA GLU A 11 -17.07 -23.41 -5.25
C GLU A 11 -16.51 -22.56 -4.10
N GLU A 12 -16.96 -22.80 -2.87
CA GLU A 12 -16.46 -22.08 -1.69
C GLU A 12 -14.98 -22.42 -1.41
N LYS A 13 -14.58 -23.67 -1.59
CA LYS A 13 -13.16 -24.08 -1.49
C LYS A 13 -12.29 -23.36 -2.52
N GLU A 14 -12.77 -23.22 -3.74
CA GLU A 14 -12.04 -22.49 -4.79
C GLU A 14 -11.94 -21.00 -4.46
N GLN A 15 -13.02 -20.38 -3.99
CA GLN A 15 -13.04 -18.99 -3.55
C GLN A 15 -12.06 -18.75 -2.40
N LEU A 16 -12.04 -19.61 -1.37
CA LEU A 16 -11.09 -19.52 -0.26
C LEU A 16 -9.64 -19.67 -0.72
N THR A 17 -9.39 -20.63 -1.61
CA THR A 17 -8.05 -20.80 -2.21
C THR A 17 -7.60 -19.54 -2.94
N GLY A 18 -8.49 -18.90 -3.68
CA GLY A 18 -8.25 -17.61 -4.34
C GLY A 18 -7.90 -16.51 -3.34
N ILE A 19 -8.65 -16.37 -2.27
CA ILE A 19 -8.42 -15.38 -1.21
C ILE A 19 -7.07 -15.60 -0.53
N ILE A 20 -6.74 -16.83 -0.16
CA ILE A 20 -5.45 -17.18 0.45
C ILE A 20 -4.29 -16.76 -0.48
N ARG A 21 -4.37 -17.11 -1.76
CA ARG A 21 -3.36 -16.70 -2.75
C ARG A 21 -3.26 -15.20 -2.90
N THR A 22 -4.40 -14.50 -2.91
CA THR A 22 -4.46 -13.04 -3.02
C THR A 22 -3.78 -12.38 -1.80
N LEU A 23 -4.10 -12.81 -0.58
CA LEU A 23 -3.50 -12.28 0.65
C LEU A 23 -1.99 -12.53 0.71
N LEU A 24 -1.54 -13.73 0.33
CA LEU A 24 -0.10 -14.05 0.26
C LEU A 24 0.65 -13.23 -0.81
N ALA A 25 -0.02 -12.85 -1.90
CA ALA A 25 0.61 -12.12 -3.00
C ALA A 25 0.65 -10.60 -2.82
N GLN A 26 -0.33 -10.02 -2.12
CA GLN A 26 -0.50 -8.57 -2.02
C GLN A 26 -0.72 -8.04 -0.59
N THR A 27 -0.75 -8.88 0.42
CA THR A 27 -0.86 -8.56 1.85
C THR A 27 -2.20 -7.94 2.26
N PHE A 28 -2.78 -7.04 1.46
CA PHE A 28 -3.99 -6.28 1.79
C PHE A 28 -5.17 -6.68 0.92
N LEU A 29 -6.34 -6.73 1.55
CA LEU A 29 -7.63 -6.94 0.90
C LEU A 29 -8.57 -5.79 1.31
N LEU A 30 -8.96 -4.97 0.33
CA LEU A 30 -9.77 -3.78 0.55
C LEU A 30 -11.26 -4.08 0.37
N GLU A 31 -12.11 -3.51 1.22
CA GLU A 31 -13.57 -3.56 1.09
C GLU A 31 -14.05 -2.90 -0.21
N ARG A 32 -13.42 -1.78 -0.57
CA ARG A 32 -13.73 -1.02 -1.78
C ARG A 32 -12.50 -0.82 -2.64
N LYS A 33 -12.65 -1.09 -3.93
CA LYS A 33 -11.62 -0.83 -4.95
C LYS A 33 -12.17 0.08 -6.02
N TYR A 34 -11.30 0.87 -6.62
CA TYR A 34 -11.68 1.72 -7.74
C TYR A 34 -11.80 0.89 -9.02
N ASP A 35 -12.97 0.93 -9.65
CA ASP A 35 -13.21 0.36 -10.97
C ASP A 35 -12.95 1.43 -12.04
N LYS A 36 -11.85 1.27 -12.78
CA LYS A 36 -11.47 2.20 -13.86
C LYS A 36 -12.53 2.27 -14.97
N LYS A 37 -13.18 1.15 -15.30
CA LYS A 37 -14.18 1.10 -16.37
C LYS A 37 -15.44 1.88 -15.99
N GLY A 38 -15.89 1.73 -14.77
CA GLY A 38 -17.05 2.43 -14.25
C GLY A 38 -16.73 3.78 -13.63
N SER A 39 -15.44 4.18 -13.53
CA SER A 39 -14.96 5.41 -12.88
C SER A 39 -15.56 5.62 -11.49
N ARG A 40 -15.68 4.56 -10.70
CA ARG A 40 -16.31 4.58 -9.38
C ARG A 40 -15.70 3.54 -8.44
N PHE A 41 -15.88 3.76 -7.14
CA PHE A 41 -15.57 2.73 -6.14
C PHE A 41 -16.67 1.65 -6.14
N VAL A 42 -16.22 0.40 -6.13
CA VAL A 42 -17.10 -0.78 -6.07
C VAL A 42 -16.71 -1.64 -4.86
N PHE A 43 -17.70 -2.32 -4.29
CA PHE A 43 -17.45 -3.29 -3.24
C PHE A 43 -16.69 -4.50 -3.78
N ASN A 44 -15.65 -4.90 -3.06
CA ASN A 44 -14.83 -6.04 -3.40
C ASN A 44 -15.51 -7.34 -2.97
N LYS A 45 -15.81 -8.19 -3.93
CA LYS A 45 -16.43 -9.51 -3.68
C LYS A 45 -15.52 -10.40 -2.81
N GLU A 46 -14.19 -10.37 -3.05
CA GLU A 46 -13.22 -11.16 -2.28
C GLU A 46 -13.19 -10.76 -0.81
N TYR A 47 -13.26 -9.45 -0.51
CA TYR A 47 -13.34 -8.95 0.87
C TYR A 47 -14.56 -9.53 1.61
N ARG A 48 -15.73 -9.51 0.97
CA ARG A 48 -16.97 -10.03 1.55
C ARG A 48 -16.89 -11.54 1.81
N ILE A 49 -16.27 -12.29 0.90
CA ILE A 49 -16.07 -13.74 1.08
C ILE A 49 -15.05 -13.96 2.23
N CYS A 50 -13.97 -13.18 2.28
CA CYS A 50 -13.00 -13.24 3.36
C CYS A 50 -13.64 -13.00 4.73
N CYS A 51 -14.49 -11.96 4.87
CA CYS A 51 -15.24 -11.71 6.12
C CYS A 51 -16.15 -12.88 6.52
N ARG A 52 -16.81 -13.53 5.55
CA ARG A 52 -17.68 -14.69 5.83
C ARG A 52 -16.91 -15.86 6.44
N HIS A 53 -15.67 -16.05 6.05
CA HIS A 53 -14.81 -17.15 6.47
C HIS A 53 -13.63 -16.69 7.34
N LEU A 54 -13.77 -15.54 8.01
CA LEU A 54 -12.67 -14.86 8.69
C LEU A 54 -12.02 -15.73 9.77
N GLU A 55 -12.82 -16.35 10.63
CA GLU A 55 -12.31 -17.21 11.71
C GLU A 55 -11.47 -18.38 11.18
N PHE A 56 -11.99 -19.06 10.15
CA PHE A 56 -11.24 -20.15 9.49
C PHE A 56 -9.92 -19.65 8.89
N LEU A 57 -9.94 -18.50 8.19
CA LEU A 57 -8.75 -17.93 7.57
C LEU A 57 -7.74 -17.47 8.64
N GLN A 58 -8.19 -16.96 9.77
CA GLN A 58 -7.32 -16.61 10.90
C GLN A 58 -6.61 -17.85 11.46
N GLU A 59 -7.34 -18.94 11.71
CA GLU A 59 -6.72 -20.21 12.13
C GLU A 59 -5.73 -20.75 11.09
N TYR A 60 -6.10 -20.69 9.81
CA TYR A 60 -5.22 -21.13 8.71
C TYR A 60 -3.90 -20.38 8.69
N PHE A 61 -3.95 -19.04 8.74
CA PHE A 61 -2.74 -18.21 8.70
C PHE A 61 -1.94 -18.30 10.00
N GLN A 62 -2.58 -18.51 11.14
CA GLN A 62 -1.90 -18.75 12.41
C GLN A 62 -1.03 -20.01 12.37
N VAL A 63 -1.48 -21.09 11.73
CA VAL A 63 -0.68 -22.31 11.52
C VAL A 63 0.53 -22.04 10.63
N ALA A 64 0.42 -21.07 9.71
CA ALA A 64 1.53 -20.64 8.84
C ALA A 64 2.45 -19.58 9.50
N GLY A 65 2.29 -19.29 10.80
CA GLY A 65 3.08 -18.27 11.52
C GLY A 65 2.71 -16.83 11.17
N MET A 66 1.52 -16.62 10.59
CA MET A 66 1.02 -15.30 10.20
C MET A 66 -0.28 -14.97 10.95
N GLU A 67 -0.56 -13.71 11.16
CA GLU A 67 -1.78 -13.23 11.77
C GLU A 67 -2.63 -12.49 10.73
N LEU A 68 -3.88 -12.92 10.53
CA LEU A 68 -4.84 -12.22 9.68
C LEU A 68 -5.66 -11.24 10.54
N LYS A 69 -5.52 -9.94 10.25
CA LYS A 69 -6.19 -8.85 10.96
C LYS A 69 -7.24 -8.18 10.09
N GLU A 70 -8.31 -7.73 10.72
CA GLU A 70 -9.32 -6.88 10.12
C GLU A 70 -9.35 -5.51 10.81
N ASN A 71 -9.31 -4.45 10.01
CA ASN A 71 -9.61 -3.10 10.45
C ASN A 71 -10.93 -2.66 9.83
N THR A 72 -12.03 -2.94 10.54
CA THR A 72 -13.39 -2.65 10.10
C THR A 72 -13.64 -1.16 9.81
N PRO A 73 -13.14 -0.19 10.63
CA PRO A 73 -13.33 1.24 10.36
C PRO A 73 -12.76 1.69 9.01
N THR A 74 -11.69 1.08 8.56
CA THR A 74 -11.03 1.42 7.28
C THR A 74 -11.39 0.46 6.13
N GLY A 75 -12.08 -0.64 6.43
CA GLY A 75 -12.43 -1.68 5.47
C GLY A 75 -11.21 -2.39 4.88
N VAL A 76 -10.23 -2.75 5.74
CA VAL A 76 -8.98 -3.40 5.31
C VAL A 76 -8.78 -4.70 6.09
N ILE A 77 -8.59 -5.80 5.38
CA ILE A 77 -8.06 -7.06 5.92
C ILE A 77 -6.61 -7.18 5.48
N TYR A 78 -5.72 -7.62 6.37
CA TYR A 78 -4.30 -7.70 6.07
C TYR A 78 -3.57 -8.79 6.86
N LEU A 79 -2.47 -9.29 6.28
CA LEU A 79 -1.58 -10.25 6.91
C LEU A 79 -0.42 -9.55 7.64
N VAL A 80 -0.11 -10.05 8.83
CA VAL A 80 1.07 -9.67 9.63
C VAL A 80 1.84 -10.94 9.97
N GLY A 81 3.17 -10.89 9.87
CA GLY A 81 4.04 -12.00 10.26
C GLY A 81 5.50 -11.57 10.21
N GLU A 82 6.34 -12.13 11.08
CA GLU A 82 7.78 -11.78 11.14
C GLU A 82 8.49 -12.14 9.83
N ASP A 83 8.09 -13.24 9.19
CA ASP A 83 8.63 -13.71 7.91
C ASP A 83 7.70 -13.38 6.72
N ALA A 84 6.55 -12.73 6.96
CA ALA A 84 5.63 -12.35 5.90
C ALA A 84 6.31 -11.30 5.01
N GLN A 85 7.10 -11.83 4.06
CA GLN A 85 7.75 -11.11 2.99
C GLN A 85 8.24 -9.73 3.43
N ALA A 86 9.37 -9.68 4.13
CA ALA A 86 10.11 -8.43 4.32
C ALA A 86 10.34 -7.82 2.94
N LEU A 87 9.40 -7.01 2.48
CA LEU A 87 9.43 -6.36 1.18
C LEU A 87 10.65 -5.45 1.20
N ARG A 88 11.70 -5.86 0.51
CA ARG A 88 12.84 -4.97 0.29
C ARG A 88 12.39 -3.89 -0.68
N LEU A 89 11.84 -2.82 -0.13
CA LEU A 89 11.50 -1.65 -0.90
C LEU A 89 12.78 -0.99 -1.41
N THR A 90 12.73 -0.49 -2.63
CA THR A 90 13.77 0.41 -3.13
C THR A 90 13.71 1.74 -2.36
N LYS A 91 14.81 2.51 -2.32
CA LYS A 91 14.82 3.84 -1.69
C LYS A 91 13.64 4.71 -2.19
N LEU A 92 13.43 4.75 -3.50
CA LEU A 92 12.33 5.51 -4.10
C LEU A 92 10.94 5.00 -3.63
N ALA A 93 10.76 3.67 -3.53
CA ALA A 93 9.49 3.11 -3.07
C ALA A 93 9.21 3.45 -1.60
N THR A 94 10.25 3.45 -0.75
CA THR A 94 10.14 3.87 0.64
C THR A 94 9.78 5.35 0.75
N ILE A 95 10.46 6.21 0.00
CA ILE A 95 10.18 7.65 -0.04
C ILE A 95 8.74 7.90 -0.49
N TYR A 96 8.30 7.29 -1.59
CA TYR A 96 6.93 7.45 -2.07
C TYR A 96 5.91 6.96 -1.04
N LEU A 97 6.17 5.84 -0.37
CA LEU A 97 5.28 5.33 0.67
C LEU A 97 5.15 6.32 1.84
N LEU A 98 6.26 6.92 2.30
CA LEU A 98 6.27 7.93 3.37
C LEU A 98 5.50 9.19 2.94
N LEU A 99 5.76 9.71 1.74
CA LEU A 99 5.08 10.91 1.23
C LEU A 99 3.57 10.67 1.02
N LEU A 100 3.20 9.51 0.48
CA LEU A 100 1.80 9.13 0.33
C LEU A 100 1.09 9.02 1.69
N LYS A 101 1.78 8.49 2.71
CA LYS A 101 1.23 8.45 4.08
C LYS A 101 1.03 9.85 4.65
N LEU A 102 2.00 10.75 4.45
CA LEU A 102 1.90 12.13 4.88
C LEU A 102 0.69 12.83 4.21
N ILE A 103 0.55 12.70 2.90
CA ILE A 103 -0.60 13.25 2.14
C ILE A 103 -1.92 12.67 2.65
N TYR A 104 -1.94 11.35 2.88
CA TYR A 104 -3.12 10.66 3.40
C TYR A 104 -3.55 11.23 4.75
N ASP A 105 -2.63 11.36 5.71
CA ASP A 105 -2.91 11.87 7.05
C ASP A 105 -3.35 13.34 7.04
N GLU A 106 -2.70 14.19 6.23
CA GLU A 106 -3.07 15.57 6.06
C GLU A 106 -4.51 15.71 5.52
N GLN A 107 -4.85 14.97 4.48
CA GLN A 107 -6.19 15.04 3.88
C GLN A 107 -7.25 14.42 4.81
N MET A 108 -6.94 13.33 5.51
CA MET A 108 -7.85 12.74 6.50
C MET A 108 -8.12 13.70 7.68
N SER A 109 -7.13 14.45 8.12
CA SER A 109 -7.31 15.44 9.19
C SER A 109 -8.18 16.64 8.78
N GLN A 110 -8.17 16.98 7.49
CA GLN A 110 -8.94 18.11 6.93
C GLN A 110 -10.33 17.68 6.42
N ALA A 111 -10.50 16.39 6.10
CA ALA A 111 -11.71 15.90 5.48
C ALA A 111 -12.86 15.73 6.48
N SER A 112 -13.85 16.57 6.38
CA SER A 112 -15.12 16.38 7.10
C SER A 112 -16.06 15.35 6.41
N THR A 113 -15.85 15.00 5.14
CA THR A 113 -16.83 14.22 4.36
C THR A 113 -16.26 13.30 3.27
N SER A 114 -15.00 13.40 2.87
CA SER A 114 -14.48 12.57 1.76
C SER A 114 -13.71 11.35 2.28
N VAL A 115 -14.19 10.16 1.92
CA VAL A 115 -13.54 8.86 2.26
C VAL A 115 -12.38 8.54 1.30
N ASN A 116 -12.29 9.27 0.18
CA ASN A 116 -11.33 8.96 -0.89
C ASN A 116 -10.25 10.03 -0.94
N ILE A 117 -9.01 9.63 -0.79
CA ILE A 117 -7.84 10.48 -0.80
C ILE A 117 -7.18 10.42 -2.18
N TYR A 118 -6.95 11.58 -2.76
CA TYR A 118 -6.36 11.72 -4.10
C TYR A 118 -5.08 12.54 -4.02
N THR A 119 -4.15 12.23 -4.92
CA THR A 119 -2.95 13.03 -5.17
C THR A 119 -2.58 12.96 -6.63
N THR A 120 -1.56 13.69 -7.03
CA THR A 120 -0.94 13.59 -8.38
C THR A 120 0.52 13.17 -8.27
N LEU A 121 1.05 12.68 -9.37
CA LEU A 121 2.49 12.38 -9.46
C LEU A 121 3.33 13.66 -9.30
N GLY A 122 2.81 14.80 -9.78
CA GLY A 122 3.43 16.10 -9.61
C GLY A 122 3.54 16.51 -8.15
N GLU A 123 2.47 16.38 -7.37
CA GLU A 123 2.48 16.67 -5.93
C GLU A 123 3.50 15.78 -5.19
N LEU A 124 3.58 14.49 -5.49
CA LEU A 124 4.58 13.59 -4.91
C LEU A 124 6.01 14.05 -5.22
N ASN A 125 6.27 14.42 -6.47
CA ASN A 125 7.60 14.85 -6.90
C ASN A 125 7.97 16.23 -6.31
N GLU A 126 7.01 17.13 -6.16
CA GLU A 126 7.20 18.43 -5.52
C GLU A 126 7.56 18.26 -4.04
N ARG A 127 6.82 17.43 -3.31
CA ARG A 127 7.12 17.12 -1.91
C ARG A 127 8.47 16.43 -1.75
N MET A 128 8.79 15.49 -2.63
CA MET A 128 10.11 14.84 -2.64
C MET A 128 11.24 15.86 -2.84
N GLY A 129 11.05 16.85 -3.71
CA GLY A 129 12.00 17.96 -3.91
C GLY A 129 12.09 18.88 -2.70
N SER A 130 10.97 19.20 -2.06
CA SER A 130 10.91 20.07 -0.87
C SER A 130 11.67 19.48 0.31
N PHE A 131 11.59 18.16 0.50
CA PHE A 131 12.33 17.44 1.55
C PHE A 131 13.75 17.02 1.12
N ARG A 132 14.23 17.38 -0.07
CA ARG A 132 15.56 17.04 -0.61
C ARG A 132 15.93 15.54 -0.50
N LEU A 133 14.93 14.65 -0.61
CA LEU A 133 15.07 13.22 -0.32
C LEU A 133 15.92 12.45 -1.35
N LEU A 134 16.15 13.04 -2.52
CA LEU A 134 16.99 12.47 -3.56
C LEU A 134 17.89 13.54 -4.19
N LYS A 135 19.15 13.19 -4.44
CA LYS A 135 20.13 14.06 -5.15
C LYS A 135 19.77 14.25 -6.62
N GLU A 136 19.22 13.22 -7.24
CA GLU A 136 18.85 13.23 -8.66
C GLU A 136 17.37 12.86 -8.83
N ARG A 137 16.76 13.37 -9.89
CA ARG A 137 15.39 13.01 -10.22
C ARG A 137 15.33 11.53 -10.64
N PRO A 138 14.36 10.75 -10.12
CA PRO A 138 14.22 9.36 -10.52
C PRO A 138 13.86 9.26 -12.00
N SER A 139 14.38 8.24 -12.66
CA SER A 139 14.05 7.96 -14.05
C SER A 139 12.57 7.56 -14.20
N PRO A 140 11.94 7.82 -15.37
CA PRO A 140 10.56 7.40 -15.63
C PRO A 140 10.34 5.89 -15.41
N THR A 141 11.35 5.07 -15.67
CA THR A 141 11.30 3.63 -15.47
C THR A 141 11.25 3.26 -13.99
N GLU A 142 12.01 3.93 -13.13
CA GLU A 142 12.01 3.72 -11.68
C GLU A 142 10.67 4.16 -11.07
N VAL A 143 10.17 5.32 -11.50
CA VAL A 143 8.84 5.81 -11.10
C VAL A 143 7.76 4.79 -11.44
N ARG A 144 7.73 4.32 -12.70
CA ARG A 144 6.74 3.32 -13.16
C ARG A 144 6.82 2.02 -12.36
N ARG A 145 8.03 1.51 -12.11
CA ARG A 145 8.23 0.29 -11.30
C ARG A 145 7.74 0.49 -9.88
N THR A 146 8.05 1.64 -9.27
CA THR A 146 7.63 1.99 -7.92
C THR A 146 6.11 2.07 -7.81
N LEU A 147 5.45 2.81 -8.70
CA LEU A 147 3.99 2.92 -8.70
C LEU A 147 3.31 1.57 -8.97
N THR A 148 3.86 0.75 -9.85
CA THR A 148 3.36 -0.62 -10.11
C THR A 148 3.45 -1.49 -8.86
N LEU A 149 4.55 -1.38 -8.11
CA LEU A 149 4.75 -2.09 -6.84
C LEU A 149 3.72 -1.65 -5.80
N LEU A 150 3.57 -0.36 -5.56
CA LEU A 150 2.61 0.19 -4.60
C LEU A 150 1.15 -0.18 -4.97
N LYS A 151 0.83 -0.17 -6.27
CA LYS A 151 -0.47 -0.64 -6.76
C LYS A 151 -0.67 -2.12 -6.50
N LYS A 152 0.33 -2.97 -6.76
CA LYS A 152 0.27 -4.41 -6.49
C LYS A 152 -0.10 -4.69 -5.04
N TYR A 153 0.49 -3.94 -4.10
CA TYR A 153 0.21 -4.06 -2.68
C TYR A 153 -1.02 -3.28 -2.20
N GLN A 154 -1.88 -2.84 -3.12
CA GLN A 154 -3.13 -2.14 -2.78
C GLN A 154 -2.91 -0.89 -1.91
N ILE A 155 -1.78 -0.21 -2.06
CA ILE A 155 -1.50 1.08 -1.40
C ILE A 155 -2.11 2.22 -2.21
N ILE A 156 -2.01 2.13 -3.52
CA ILE A 156 -2.55 3.13 -4.45
C ILE A 156 -3.34 2.47 -5.59
N GLU A 157 -4.17 3.28 -6.25
CA GLU A 157 -4.65 3.04 -7.62
C GLU A 157 -4.18 4.18 -8.52
N ILE A 158 -3.76 3.85 -9.73
CA ILE A 158 -3.34 4.80 -10.75
C ILE A 158 -4.49 5.00 -11.71
N LEU A 159 -5.04 6.21 -11.81
CA LEU A 159 -6.23 6.46 -12.63
C LEU A 159 -5.89 6.51 -14.12
N ASP A 160 -4.73 7.03 -14.44
CA ASP A 160 -4.27 7.24 -15.81
C ASP A 160 -3.48 6.02 -16.35
N ALA A 161 -3.06 6.09 -17.60
CA ALA A 161 -2.29 5.01 -18.22
C ALA A 161 -0.83 5.00 -17.69
N LEU A 162 -0.33 3.83 -17.34
CA LEU A 162 1.04 3.66 -16.80
C LEU A 162 2.14 4.02 -17.82
N ASP A 163 1.82 3.98 -19.10
CA ASP A 163 2.79 4.27 -20.17
C ASP A 163 2.93 5.77 -20.46
N GLU A 164 1.94 6.56 -20.02
CA GLU A 164 1.84 8.01 -20.25
C GLU A 164 1.77 8.76 -18.92
N LEU A 165 2.71 8.45 -17.99
CA LEU A 165 2.75 9.11 -16.69
C LEU A 165 3.30 10.52 -16.82
N GLU A 166 2.48 11.49 -16.45
CA GLU A 166 2.80 12.93 -16.41
C GLU A 166 2.60 13.47 -14.99
N SER A 167 3.01 14.72 -14.75
CA SER A 167 2.80 15.37 -13.45
C SER A 167 1.33 15.40 -13.01
N GLU A 168 0.41 15.53 -13.96
CA GLU A 168 -1.03 15.55 -13.73
C GLU A 168 -1.65 14.17 -13.51
N SER A 169 -0.86 13.09 -13.67
CA SER A 169 -1.35 11.72 -13.45
C SER A 169 -1.87 11.55 -12.03
N ARG A 170 -3.13 11.13 -11.94
CA ARG A 170 -3.87 11.06 -10.67
C ARG A 170 -3.72 9.70 -10.01
N LEU A 171 -3.57 9.74 -8.71
CA LEU A 171 -3.45 8.58 -7.84
C LEU A 171 -4.53 8.62 -6.77
N ILE A 172 -5.09 7.46 -6.45
CA ILE A 172 -5.91 7.26 -5.25
C ILE A 172 -5.00 6.62 -4.20
N ILE A 173 -5.05 7.11 -2.97
CA ILE A 173 -4.35 6.50 -1.85
C ILE A 173 -5.37 5.69 -1.05
N TYR A 174 -5.12 4.38 -0.93
CA TYR A 174 -6.00 3.50 -0.19
C TYR A 174 -5.73 3.49 1.32
N PRO A 175 -6.73 3.17 2.16
CA PRO A 175 -6.59 3.12 3.62
C PRO A 175 -5.54 2.12 4.12
N SER A 176 -5.16 1.13 3.31
CA SER A 176 -4.09 0.16 3.60
C SER A 176 -2.76 0.82 3.97
N ILE A 177 -2.51 2.03 3.48
CA ILE A 177 -1.29 2.79 3.81
C ILE A 177 -1.15 3.02 5.33
N SER A 178 -2.26 3.17 6.05
CA SER A 178 -2.27 3.34 7.51
C SER A 178 -1.94 2.05 8.27
N MET A 179 -1.99 0.89 7.59
CA MET A 179 -1.59 -0.39 8.18
C MET A 179 -0.09 -0.67 7.98
N VAL A 180 0.54 -0.02 7.01
CA VAL A 180 1.99 -0.18 6.72
C VAL A 180 2.84 0.69 7.62
N LEU A 181 2.39 1.92 7.89
CA LEU A 181 3.16 2.93 8.62
C LEU A 181 2.27 3.57 9.70
N PHE A 182 2.75 3.53 10.94
CA PHE A 182 2.13 4.28 12.04
C PHE A 182 2.58 5.74 11.99
N GLY A 183 1.61 6.67 12.06
CA GLY A 183 1.75 8.10 11.78
C GLY A 183 2.91 8.81 12.47
N ASP A 184 3.19 8.47 13.74
CA ASP A 184 4.18 9.19 14.55
C ASP A 184 5.63 9.04 14.08
N ARG A 185 5.93 7.99 13.28
CA ARG A 185 7.29 7.71 12.77
C ARG A 185 7.56 8.23 11.36
N VAL A 186 6.53 8.67 10.63
CA VAL A 186 6.70 9.07 9.22
C VAL A 186 7.58 10.32 9.11
N GLN A 187 7.34 11.32 9.96
CA GLN A 187 8.13 12.56 9.95
C GLN A 187 9.58 12.31 10.40
N GLU A 188 9.78 11.49 11.43
CA GLU A 188 11.12 11.11 11.89
C GLU A 188 11.91 10.39 10.78
N LEU A 189 11.27 9.46 10.07
CA LEU A 189 11.90 8.76 8.95
C LEU A 189 12.23 9.69 7.77
N LEU A 190 11.36 10.63 7.45
CA LEU A 190 11.64 11.62 6.40
C LEU A 190 12.83 12.50 6.79
N GLN A 191 12.91 12.97 8.04
CA GLN A 191 14.04 13.76 8.53
C GLN A 191 15.35 12.97 8.49
N SER A 192 15.35 11.68 8.85
CA SER A 192 16.57 10.84 8.76
C SER A 192 17.09 10.72 7.32
N PHE A 193 16.22 10.71 6.33
CA PHE A 193 16.64 10.72 4.92
C PHE A 193 17.23 12.08 4.49
N GLU A 194 16.77 13.20 5.05
CA GLU A 194 17.37 14.52 4.81
C GLU A 194 18.80 14.58 5.38
N GLU A 195 19.01 14.14 6.62
CA GLU A 195 20.32 14.13 7.28
C GLU A 195 21.34 13.25 6.53
N GLU A 196 20.92 12.07 6.04
CA GLU A 196 21.78 11.21 5.22
C GLU A 196 22.16 11.86 3.87
N SER A 197 21.31 12.71 3.31
CA SER A 197 21.59 13.40 2.05
C SER A 197 22.57 14.57 2.25
N ASP A 198 22.52 15.27 3.36
CA ASP A 198 23.40 16.39 3.69
C ASP A 198 24.75 15.93 4.26
N GLY A 199 24.79 14.81 5.00
CA GLY A 199 26.02 14.30 5.64
C GLY A 199 27.07 13.71 4.69
N ASN A 200 26.76 13.54 3.40
CA ASN A 200 27.67 13.01 2.37
C ASN A 200 28.37 14.11 1.53
N GLU A 201 28.22 15.38 1.87
CA GLU A 201 28.85 16.50 1.15
C GLU A 201 30.22 16.90 1.72
N ASP A 202 30.68 16.36 2.89
CA ASP A 202 31.87 16.80 3.60
C ASP A 202 33.08 15.82 3.58
N GLU A 203 33.19 14.88 2.65
CA GLU A 203 34.45 14.21 2.41
C GLU A 203 35.19 14.87 1.23
N PRO A 204 36.21 15.72 1.48
CA PRO A 204 37.10 16.19 0.43
C PRO A 204 37.89 15.00 -0.10
N ALA A 205 37.82 14.78 -1.41
CA ALA A 205 38.67 13.82 -2.12
C ALA A 205 40.13 14.04 -1.71
N ALA A 206 40.70 13.10 -0.94
CA ALA A 206 42.11 13.06 -0.66
C ALA A 206 42.84 12.74 -1.98
N ILE A 207 43.71 13.65 -2.36
CA ILE A 207 44.66 13.59 -3.48
C ILE A 207 45.71 12.51 -3.20
#